data_3d564c71154e955edc0b2bfea81bb1fd
#
_entry.id   3d564c71154e955edc0b2bfea81bb1fd
#
_cell.length_a   1.000
_cell.length_b   1.000
_cell.length_c   1.000
_cell.angle_alpha   90.00
_cell.angle_beta   90.00
_cell.angle_gamma   90.00
#
_symmetry.space_group_name_H-M   'P 1'
#
loop_
_entity.id
_entity.type
_entity.pdbx_description
1 polymer ?
#
loop_
_entity_poly.entity_id
_entity_poly.type
_entity_poly.pdbx_seq_one_letter_code
_entity_poly.pdbx_strand_id
1 'polypeptide(L)'
;PHGVCRYNDRLPADQLQDGQASAALSRDQIEIGKGLARQDRLLVLRQGEAVAPGGSVKRLEVPIFGYTVAFTADEDRSGKFGNLASNASLARCWDFSLPDTLDAPLWHGYARRYINAYVPRFGSLDLQTQAKYKGIEEEVDADAVAHGAGKTLNHIACEDRLPKSDDTSSAANWQGQVALMTLKGDVDNLGTIFQQGLQSPTFAKMAALSRQMNAFFAVYLPALCAKDFPNTYTVFAGGDDFFPIGPWASTQKLAARLARA
;
A
#
# COMPACT_ATOMS: atom_id res chain seq x y z
N PRO A 1 -27.21 22.44 7.31
CA PRO A 1 -26.17 21.72 8.03
C PRO A 1 -26.48 20.23 8.00
N HIS A 2 -25.55 19.41 7.55
CA HIS A 2 -25.74 17.97 7.37
C HIS A 2 -25.36 17.17 8.65
N GLY A 3 -25.27 17.85 9.81
CA GLY A 3 -24.88 17.23 11.08
C GLY A 3 -23.39 17.05 11.21
N VAL A 4 -22.97 15.97 11.87
CA VAL A 4 -21.56 15.62 12.09
C VAL A 4 -21.10 14.67 10.98
N CYS A 5 -19.84 14.83 10.57
CA CYS A 5 -19.22 13.98 9.58
C CYS A 5 -19.15 12.52 10.05
N ARG A 6 -19.69 11.60 9.26
CA ARG A 6 -19.71 10.17 9.60
C ARG A 6 -18.32 9.52 9.67
N TYR A 7 -17.34 10.08 8.98
CA TYR A 7 -15.99 9.49 8.92
C TYR A 7 -15.11 9.85 10.12
N ASN A 8 -15.41 10.91 10.87
CA ASN A 8 -14.57 11.32 11.99
C ASN A 8 -15.34 11.75 13.26
N ASP A 9 -16.66 11.78 13.24
CA ASP A 9 -17.56 12.09 14.35
C ASP A 9 -17.29 13.41 15.13
N ARG A 10 -16.47 14.31 14.55
CA ARG A 10 -16.04 15.55 15.21
C ARG A 10 -16.26 16.79 14.36
N LEU A 11 -16.01 16.69 13.06
CA LEU A 11 -16.12 17.83 12.16
C LEU A 11 -17.57 18.01 11.67
N PRO A 12 -18.03 19.26 11.51
CA PRO A 12 -19.33 19.51 10.88
C PRO A 12 -19.29 19.03 9.43
N ALA A 13 -20.33 18.32 9.02
CA ALA A 13 -20.49 17.91 7.63
C ALA A 13 -21.00 19.08 6.79
N ASP A 14 -20.39 19.32 5.66
CA ASP A 14 -20.73 20.37 4.69
C ASP A 14 -21.40 19.81 3.43
N GLN A 15 -21.25 18.51 3.15
CA GLN A 15 -21.85 17.82 1.99
C GLN A 15 -22.30 16.40 2.33
N LEU A 16 -23.10 15.83 1.42
CA LEU A 16 -23.36 14.40 1.36
C LEU A 16 -22.45 13.78 0.28
N GLN A 17 -21.73 12.75 0.63
CA GLN A 17 -20.98 11.90 -0.30
C GLN A 17 -21.52 10.49 -0.19
N ASP A 18 -21.96 9.92 -1.31
CA ASP A 18 -22.60 8.58 -1.34
C ASP A 18 -23.74 8.46 -0.30
N GLY A 19 -24.55 9.53 -0.17
CA GLY A 19 -25.64 9.62 0.80
C GLY A 19 -25.23 9.81 2.27
N GLN A 20 -23.92 9.94 2.56
CA GLN A 20 -23.41 10.09 3.92
C GLN A 20 -22.88 11.50 4.19
N ALA A 21 -23.19 12.03 5.37
CA ALA A 21 -22.69 13.33 5.79
C ALA A 21 -21.16 13.33 5.93
N SER A 22 -20.48 14.20 5.18
CA SER A 22 -19.01 14.24 5.10
C SER A 22 -18.48 15.66 5.26
N ALA A 23 -17.32 15.79 5.89
CA ALA A 23 -16.54 17.03 5.98
C ALA A 23 -15.51 17.10 4.85
N ALA A 24 -15.12 18.31 4.43
CA ALA A 24 -14.14 18.54 3.37
C ALA A 24 -12.85 17.77 3.63
N LEU A 25 -12.28 17.88 4.84
CA LEU A 25 -11.06 17.17 5.21
C LEU A 25 -11.17 15.65 5.01
N SER A 26 -12.30 15.04 5.38
CA SER A 26 -12.50 13.60 5.23
C SER A 26 -12.58 13.20 3.76
N ARG A 27 -13.21 14.00 2.92
CA ARG A 27 -13.25 13.77 1.47
C ARG A 27 -11.86 13.87 0.85
N ASP A 28 -11.09 14.88 1.21
CA ASP A 28 -9.72 15.06 0.72
C ASP A 28 -8.85 13.86 1.11
N GLN A 29 -8.97 13.37 2.35
CA GLN A 29 -8.26 12.17 2.79
C GLN A 29 -8.66 10.91 2.02
N ILE A 30 -9.95 10.73 1.74
CA ILE A 30 -10.45 9.60 0.94
C ILE A 30 -9.88 9.67 -0.48
N GLU A 31 -9.92 10.86 -1.12
CA GLU A 31 -9.41 11.03 -2.48
C GLU A 31 -7.88 10.84 -2.55
N ILE A 32 -7.14 11.33 -1.56
CA ILE A 32 -5.71 11.06 -1.44
C ILE A 32 -5.47 9.55 -1.29
N GLY A 33 -6.23 8.88 -0.41
CA GLY A 33 -6.12 7.44 -0.18
C GLY A 33 -6.36 6.62 -1.44
N LYS A 34 -7.38 6.94 -2.23
CA LYS A 34 -7.63 6.29 -3.54
C LYS A 34 -6.46 6.46 -4.51
N GLY A 35 -5.76 7.59 -4.43
CA GLY A 35 -4.61 7.89 -5.29
C GLY A 35 -3.31 7.24 -4.82
N LEU A 36 -3.10 7.06 -3.50
CA LEU A 36 -1.83 6.61 -2.92
C LEU A 36 -1.38 5.24 -3.40
N ALA A 37 -2.30 4.30 -3.59
CA ALA A 37 -2.00 2.96 -4.07
C ALA A 37 -1.32 2.94 -5.45
N ARG A 38 -1.42 4.03 -6.21
CA ARG A 38 -0.84 4.19 -7.55
C ARG A 38 0.41 5.05 -7.57
N GLN A 39 0.80 5.59 -6.41
CA GLN A 39 1.92 6.53 -6.31
C GLN A 39 3.15 5.83 -5.76
N ASP A 40 4.31 6.15 -6.30
CA ASP A 40 5.57 5.55 -5.91
C ASP A 40 6.51 6.54 -5.23
N ARG A 41 6.17 7.83 -5.25
CA ARG A 41 7.04 8.89 -4.73
C ARG A 41 6.28 9.95 -3.95
N LEU A 42 6.95 10.46 -2.93
CA LEU A 42 6.51 11.60 -2.14
C LEU A 42 7.51 12.74 -2.33
N LEU A 43 6.99 13.88 -2.78
CA LEU A 43 7.74 15.11 -2.97
C LEU A 43 7.35 16.10 -1.86
N VAL A 44 8.34 16.73 -1.26
CA VAL A 44 8.14 17.85 -0.34
C VAL A 44 8.70 19.11 -1.01
N LEU A 45 7.83 20.04 -1.28
CA LEU A 45 8.12 21.31 -1.94
C LEU A 45 8.03 22.44 -0.93
N ARG A 46 8.84 23.48 -1.11
CA ARG A 46 8.69 24.72 -0.34
C ARG A 46 7.41 25.42 -0.74
N GLN A 47 6.75 26.05 0.23
CA GLN A 47 5.47 26.71 0.01
C GLN A 47 5.55 27.78 -1.08
N GLY A 48 4.48 27.89 -1.88
CA GLY A 48 4.33 28.93 -2.89
C GLY A 48 4.86 28.56 -4.28
N GLU A 49 5.46 27.40 -4.49
CA GLU A 49 5.98 27.02 -5.79
C GLU A 49 5.10 25.95 -6.48
N ALA A 50 4.83 26.20 -7.76
CA ALA A 50 4.02 25.31 -8.57
C ALA A 50 4.83 24.08 -9.00
N VAL A 51 4.29 22.89 -8.74
CA VAL A 51 4.76 21.67 -9.43
C VAL A 51 4.27 21.77 -10.87
N ALA A 52 5.20 21.73 -11.82
CA ALA A 52 4.83 21.64 -13.22
C ALA A 52 3.95 20.37 -13.43
N PRO A 53 2.82 20.51 -14.14
CA PRO A 53 1.93 19.39 -14.36
C PRO A 53 2.57 18.40 -15.33
N GLY A 54 3.04 17.30 -14.78
CA GLY A 54 3.42 16.12 -15.53
C GLY A 54 2.83 14.93 -14.83
N GLY A 55 1.72 14.41 -15.33
CA GLY A 55 1.01 13.29 -14.71
C GLY A 55 0.03 13.68 -13.60
N SER A 56 -0.66 12.69 -13.06
CA SER A 56 -1.67 12.81 -12.03
C SER A 56 -1.02 13.07 -10.66
N VAL A 57 -0.70 14.31 -10.36
CA VAL A 57 -0.10 14.70 -9.07
C VAL A 57 -1.20 15.01 -8.07
N LYS A 58 -1.28 14.25 -6.98
CA LYS A 58 -2.11 14.57 -5.83
C LYS A 58 -1.33 15.47 -4.89
N ARG A 59 -1.93 16.57 -4.47
CA ARG A 59 -1.30 17.57 -3.60
C ARG A 59 -1.98 17.60 -2.25
N LEU A 60 -1.18 17.75 -1.21
CA LEU A 60 -1.61 18.08 0.13
C LEU A 60 -0.82 19.30 0.59
N GLU A 61 -1.50 20.39 0.84
CA GLU A 61 -0.86 21.58 1.42
C GLU A 61 -0.79 21.43 2.94
N VAL A 62 0.38 21.69 3.50
CA VAL A 62 0.62 21.68 4.95
C VAL A 62 1.15 23.06 5.37
N PRO A 63 0.26 24.08 5.46
CA PRO A 63 0.67 25.48 5.64
C PRO A 63 1.47 25.71 6.91
N ILE A 64 1.14 25.00 7.99
CA ILE A 64 1.78 25.16 9.30
C ILE A 64 3.29 24.88 9.26
N PHE A 65 3.75 24.07 8.30
CA PHE A 65 5.17 23.76 8.12
C PHE A 65 5.79 24.48 6.92
N GLY A 66 5.02 25.28 6.19
CA GLY A 66 5.51 25.97 5.00
C GLY A 66 5.91 25.03 3.86
N TYR A 67 5.26 23.87 3.74
CA TYR A 67 5.54 22.87 2.69
C TYR A 67 4.27 22.46 1.97
N THR A 68 4.43 22.11 0.71
CA THR A 68 3.45 21.36 -0.07
C THR A 68 3.94 19.94 -0.25
N VAL A 69 3.12 18.97 0.10
CA VAL A 69 3.40 17.54 -0.12
C VAL A 69 2.67 17.10 -1.38
N ALA A 70 3.38 16.45 -2.28
CA ALA A 70 2.81 15.91 -3.51
C ALA A 70 3.19 14.43 -3.65
N PHE A 71 2.25 13.65 -4.19
CA PHE A 71 2.48 12.24 -4.50
C PHE A 71 2.47 12.08 -6.02
N THR A 72 3.42 11.34 -6.54
CA THR A 72 3.53 11.08 -7.97
C THR A 72 3.75 9.62 -8.26
N ALA A 73 3.13 9.09 -9.34
CA ALA A 73 3.59 7.90 -10.01
C ALA A 73 4.55 8.38 -11.11
N ASP A 74 5.78 7.90 -11.07
CA ASP A 74 6.73 8.19 -12.15
C ASP A 74 6.92 6.93 -12.98
N GLU A 75 6.50 6.99 -14.22
CA GLU A 75 6.72 5.92 -15.19
C GLU A 75 8.19 5.86 -15.63
N ASP A 76 8.92 6.99 -15.48
CA ASP A 76 10.35 7.03 -15.76
C ASP A 76 11.18 6.54 -14.57
N ARG A 77 11.43 5.26 -14.54
CA ARG A 77 12.29 4.59 -13.55
C ARG A 77 13.78 4.88 -13.72
N SER A 78 14.14 5.79 -14.60
CA SER A 78 15.55 6.14 -14.89
C SER A 78 16.28 6.78 -13.71
N GLY A 79 15.60 6.97 -12.60
CA GLY A 79 16.16 7.60 -11.40
C GLY A 79 16.24 9.12 -11.46
N LYS A 80 15.70 9.69 -12.50
CA LYS A 80 15.63 11.15 -12.66
C LYS A 80 14.23 11.62 -12.43
N PHE A 81 14.08 12.68 -11.63
CA PHE A 81 12.78 13.36 -11.49
C PHE A 81 12.48 14.25 -12.69
N GLY A 82 13.17 14.09 -13.79
CA GLY A 82 13.06 14.97 -14.95
C GLY A 82 13.20 16.43 -14.54
N ASN A 83 12.24 17.25 -14.92
CA ASN A 83 12.26 18.68 -14.60
C ASN A 83 12.12 19.00 -13.11
N LEU A 84 11.64 18.06 -12.28
CA LEU A 84 11.52 18.26 -10.83
C LEU A 84 12.89 18.25 -10.12
N ALA A 85 13.86 17.50 -10.62
CA ALA A 85 15.20 17.46 -10.03
C ALA A 85 15.94 18.80 -10.19
N SER A 86 15.61 19.56 -11.22
CA SER A 86 16.16 20.90 -11.46
C SER A 86 15.37 22.01 -10.77
N ASN A 87 14.23 21.67 -10.15
CA ASN A 87 13.39 22.65 -9.47
C ASN A 87 13.96 22.97 -8.08
N ALA A 88 14.40 24.21 -7.89
CA ALA A 88 14.94 24.70 -6.61
C ALA A 88 13.92 24.65 -5.46
N SER A 89 12.64 24.49 -5.75
CA SER A 89 11.56 24.34 -4.76
C SER A 89 11.52 22.98 -4.09
N LEU A 90 12.11 21.95 -4.70
CA LEU A 90 12.15 20.61 -4.15
C LEU A 90 13.02 20.56 -2.89
N ALA A 91 12.38 20.43 -1.73
CA ALA A 91 13.07 20.35 -0.45
C ALA A 91 13.51 18.90 -0.15
N ARG A 92 12.65 17.92 -0.46
CA ARG A 92 12.92 16.50 -0.26
C ARG A 92 12.13 15.65 -1.24
N CYS A 93 12.68 14.46 -1.51
CA CYS A 93 11.97 13.43 -2.23
C CYS A 93 12.27 12.06 -1.63
N TRP A 94 11.23 11.24 -1.53
CA TRP A 94 11.36 9.84 -1.17
C TRP A 94 10.69 8.98 -2.23
N ASP A 95 11.42 7.93 -2.63
CA ASP A 95 10.88 6.83 -3.40
C ASP A 95 10.52 5.71 -2.43
N PHE A 96 9.27 5.25 -2.46
CA PHE A 96 8.78 4.16 -1.63
C PHE A 96 8.31 2.96 -2.45
N SER A 97 8.65 2.92 -3.75
CA SER A 97 8.47 1.73 -4.56
C SER A 97 9.26 0.56 -4.01
N LEU A 98 8.67 -0.63 -4.07
CA LEU A 98 9.40 -1.87 -3.77
C LEU A 98 10.39 -2.17 -4.91
N PRO A 99 11.55 -2.80 -4.61
CA PRO A 99 12.46 -3.26 -5.64
C PRO A 99 11.80 -4.31 -6.52
N ASP A 100 11.92 -4.18 -7.82
CA ASP A 100 11.32 -5.11 -8.80
C ASP A 100 11.98 -6.50 -8.77
N THR A 101 13.25 -6.55 -8.39
CA THR A 101 14.04 -7.78 -8.27
C THR A 101 14.92 -7.74 -7.02
N LEU A 102 15.35 -8.91 -6.54
CA LEU A 102 16.29 -8.99 -5.41
C LEU A 102 17.63 -8.32 -5.71
N ASP A 103 18.00 -8.25 -6.99
CA ASP A 103 19.25 -7.63 -7.46
C ASP A 103 19.07 -6.15 -7.84
N ALA A 104 17.86 -5.60 -7.66
CA ALA A 104 17.61 -4.19 -7.92
C ALA A 104 18.49 -3.32 -7.00
N PRO A 105 19.15 -2.29 -7.53
CA PRO A 105 19.99 -1.42 -6.72
C PRO A 105 19.13 -0.74 -5.65
N LEU A 106 19.57 -0.77 -4.41
CA LEU A 106 18.90 -0.07 -3.29
C LEU A 106 18.97 1.45 -3.45
N TRP A 107 19.84 1.91 -4.34
CA TRP A 107 20.05 3.32 -4.62
C TRP A 107 19.96 3.60 -6.12
N HIS A 108 19.14 4.55 -6.48
CA HIS A 108 18.97 5.02 -7.88
C HIS A 108 18.96 6.54 -8.00
N GLY A 109 19.66 7.23 -7.11
CA GLY A 109 19.78 8.70 -7.08
C GLY A 109 18.82 9.38 -6.09
N TYR A 110 17.88 8.65 -5.48
CA TYR A 110 16.91 9.17 -4.51
C TYR A 110 16.91 8.37 -3.22
N ALA A 111 16.57 9.04 -2.12
CA ALA A 111 16.38 8.36 -0.85
C ALA A 111 15.17 7.43 -0.94
N ARG A 112 15.40 6.13 -0.81
CA ARG A 112 14.32 5.15 -0.66
C ARG A 112 13.82 5.14 0.78
N ARG A 113 12.52 5.10 0.92
CA ARG A 113 11.87 4.92 2.21
C ARG A 113 10.70 3.97 2.06
N TYR A 114 10.86 2.81 2.61
CA TYR A 114 9.81 1.82 2.62
C TYR A 114 8.75 2.22 3.65
N ILE A 115 7.49 2.16 3.26
CA ILE A 115 6.34 2.58 4.09
C ILE A 115 5.54 1.39 4.63
N ASN A 116 6.13 0.23 4.74
CA ASN A 116 5.54 -0.98 5.30
C ASN A 116 4.24 -1.41 4.60
N ALA A 117 4.09 -1.10 3.33
CA ALA A 117 2.85 -1.33 2.63
C ALA A 117 3.08 -2.02 1.28
N TYR A 118 2.28 -3.03 1.04
CA TYR A 118 2.08 -3.62 -0.26
C TYR A 118 0.58 -3.68 -0.55
N VAL A 119 0.17 -3.14 -1.69
CA VAL A 119 -1.22 -3.14 -2.14
C VAL A 119 -1.32 -4.00 -3.39
N PRO A 120 -2.11 -5.08 -3.40
CA PRO A 120 -2.36 -5.88 -4.60
C PRO A 120 -2.94 -5.03 -5.73
N ARG A 121 -2.43 -5.24 -6.94
CA ARG A 121 -2.87 -4.51 -8.13
C ARG A 121 -3.30 -5.48 -9.22
N PHE A 122 -4.19 -5.02 -10.09
CA PHE A 122 -4.59 -5.78 -11.27
C PHE A 122 -3.44 -5.86 -12.27
N GLY A 123 -3.07 -7.08 -12.63
CA GLY A 123 -2.14 -7.39 -13.70
C GLY A 123 -2.86 -7.79 -14.99
N SER A 124 -2.09 -8.04 -16.06
CA SER A 124 -2.65 -8.43 -17.36
C SER A 124 -3.47 -9.73 -17.30
N LEU A 125 -3.07 -10.69 -16.44
CA LEU A 125 -3.81 -11.94 -16.26
C LEU A 125 -5.18 -11.70 -15.63
N ASP A 126 -5.27 -10.79 -14.67
CA ASP A 126 -6.53 -10.45 -14.01
C ASP A 126 -7.53 -9.86 -14.99
N LEU A 127 -7.05 -9.04 -15.94
CA LEU A 127 -7.88 -8.46 -17.00
C LEU A 127 -8.42 -9.52 -17.98
N GLN A 128 -7.68 -10.60 -18.19
CA GLN A 128 -8.12 -11.72 -19.03
C GLN A 128 -9.09 -12.66 -18.31
N THR A 129 -9.05 -12.68 -16.97
CA THR A 129 -9.80 -13.60 -16.12
C THR A 129 -10.84 -12.88 -15.23
N GLN A 130 -11.40 -11.77 -15.68
CA GLN A 130 -12.34 -10.95 -14.89
C GLN A 130 -13.59 -11.71 -14.43
N ALA A 131 -13.96 -12.80 -15.12
CA ALA A 131 -15.12 -13.60 -14.74
C ALA A 131 -15.00 -14.23 -13.35
N LYS A 132 -13.77 -14.39 -12.81
CA LYS A 132 -13.56 -14.87 -11.43
C LYS A 132 -14.12 -13.91 -10.36
N TYR A 133 -14.28 -12.62 -10.70
CA TYR A 133 -14.81 -11.60 -9.80
C TYR A 133 -16.33 -11.44 -9.86
N LYS A 134 -17.00 -12.06 -10.83
CA LYS A 134 -18.45 -11.96 -10.97
C LYS A 134 -19.15 -12.78 -9.89
N GLY A 135 -20.31 -12.28 -9.44
CA GLY A 135 -21.11 -12.93 -8.42
C GLY A 135 -20.75 -12.50 -6.98
N ILE A 136 -20.01 -11.42 -6.83
CA ILE A 136 -19.85 -10.70 -5.58
C ILE A 136 -21.05 -9.77 -5.46
N GLU A 137 -21.71 -9.74 -4.28
CA GLU A 137 -23.00 -9.03 -4.07
C GLU A 137 -22.91 -7.50 -4.21
N GLU A 138 -21.74 -6.91 -4.15
CA GLU A 138 -21.55 -5.49 -4.43
C GLU A 138 -21.23 -5.30 -5.92
N GLU A 139 -22.00 -4.44 -6.58
CA GLU A 139 -21.66 -3.93 -7.92
C GLU A 139 -20.28 -3.29 -7.87
N VAL A 140 -19.29 -4.07 -8.20
CA VAL A 140 -17.95 -3.54 -8.42
C VAL A 140 -17.99 -2.78 -9.74
N ASP A 141 -17.77 -1.48 -9.66
CA ASP A 141 -17.69 -0.60 -10.81
C ASP A 141 -16.76 -1.24 -11.85
N ALA A 142 -17.31 -1.60 -13.02
CA ALA A 142 -16.54 -2.30 -14.06
C ALA A 142 -15.30 -1.48 -14.48
N ASP A 143 -15.38 -0.16 -14.35
CA ASP A 143 -14.27 0.76 -14.60
C ASP A 143 -13.17 0.70 -13.53
N ALA A 144 -13.43 0.05 -12.38
CA ALA A 144 -12.43 -0.12 -11.34
C ALA A 144 -11.38 -1.19 -11.68
N VAL A 145 -11.67 -2.10 -12.61
CA VAL A 145 -10.76 -3.17 -13.03
C VAL A 145 -9.88 -2.69 -14.18
N ALA A 146 -8.82 -1.98 -13.86
CA ALA A 146 -7.84 -1.50 -14.82
C ALA A 146 -6.43 -1.96 -14.45
N HIS A 147 -5.57 -2.15 -15.43
CA HIS A 147 -4.17 -2.53 -15.21
C HIS A 147 -3.48 -1.55 -14.24
N GLY A 148 -2.84 -2.08 -13.20
CA GLY A 148 -2.18 -1.28 -12.18
C GLY A 148 -3.11 -0.64 -11.13
N ALA A 149 -4.44 -0.73 -11.27
CA ALA A 149 -5.37 -0.30 -10.24
C ALA A 149 -5.29 -1.22 -9.01
N GLY A 150 -5.48 -0.67 -7.82
CA GLY A 150 -5.52 -1.45 -6.59
C GLY A 150 -6.74 -2.39 -6.55
N LYS A 151 -6.53 -3.63 -6.11
CA LYS A 151 -7.62 -4.57 -5.87
C LYS A 151 -8.37 -4.19 -4.59
N THR A 152 -9.70 -4.20 -4.64
CA THR A 152 -10.51 -4.08 -3.41
C THR A 152 -10.48 -5.40 -2.63
N LEU A 153 -10.93 -5.38 -1.38
CA LEU A 153 -11.01 -6.59 -0.56
C LEU A 153 -11.90 -7.67 -1.22
N ASN A 154 -12.96 -7.27 -1.90
CA ASN A 154 -13.82 -8.20 -2.61
C ASN A 154 -13.10 -8.89 -3.78
N HIS A 155 -12.27 -8.17 -4.52
CA HIS A 155 -11.44 -8.76 -5.55
C HIS A 155 -10.41 -9.73 -4.95
N ILE A 156 -9.75 -9.33 -3.86
CA ILE A 156 -8.78 -10.16 -3.15
C ILE A 156 -9.44 -11.47 -2.67
N ALA A 157 -10.67 -11.42 -2.17
CA ALA A 157 -11.40 -12.60 -1.71
C ALA A 157 -11.61 -13.67 -2.81
N CYS A 158 -11.61 -13.25 -4.08
CA CYS A 158 -11.81 -14.13 -5.22
C CYS A 158 -10.52 -14.77 -5.75
N GLU A 159 -9.36 -14.36 -5.28
CA GLU A 159 -8.08 -14.71 -5.93
C GLU A 159 -7.68 -16.19 -5.76
N ASP A 160 -8.18 -16.89 -4.75
CA ASP A 160 -7.96 -18.32 -4.59
C ASP A 160 -8.99 -19.20 -5.34
N ARG A 161 -9.88 -18.58 -6.15
CA ARG A 161 -10.75 -19.36 -7.04
C ARG A 161 -9.93 -19.95 -8.19
N LEU A 162 -10.26 -21.19 -8.55
CA LEU A 162 -9.60 -21.93 -9.61
C LEU A 162 -10.54 -22.13 -10.81
N PRO A 163 -10.05 -22.11 -12.04
CA PRO A 163 -10.86 -22.44 -13.19
C PRO A 163 -11.22 -23.94 -13.16
N LYS A 164 -12.44 -24.27 -13.58
CA LYS A 164 -12.91 -25.66 -13.75
C LYS A 164 -12.51 -26.24 -15.10
N SER A 165 -12.23 -25.37 -16.07
CA SER A 165 -11.89 -25.70 -17.45
C SER A 165 -11.02 -24.60 -18.05
N ASP A 166 -10.54 -24.82 -19.28
CA ASP A 166 -9.76 -23.82 -20.02
C ASP A 166 -10.60 -22.60 -20.43
N ASP A 167 -11.93 -22.74 -20.48
CA ASP A 167 -12.83 -21.60 -20.68
C ASP A 167 -13.04 -20.84 -19.37
N THR A 168 -12.36 -19.70 -19.26
CA THR A 168 -12.43 -18.78 -18.10
C THR A 168 -13.38 -17.61 -18.29
N SER A 169 -14.19 -17.60 -19.36
CA SER A 169 -15.04 -16.47 -19.75
C SER A 169 -16.29 -16.29 -18.87
N SER A 170 -16.77 -17.35 -18.24
CA SER A 170 -17.98 -17.36 -17.40
C SER A 170 -17.66 -17.52 -15.92
N ALA A 171 -18.42 -16.82 -15.07
CA ALA A 171 -18.34 -16.99 -13.62
C ALA A 171 -18.63 -18.44 -13.16
N ALA A 172 -19.47 -19.17 -13.89
CA ALA A 172 -19.80 -20.57 -13.61
C ALA A 172 -18.62 -21.53 -13.78
N ASN A 173 -17.61 -21.11 -14.54
CA ASN A 173 -16.40 -21.88 -14.79
C ASN A 173 -15.32 -21.71 -13.71
N TRP A 174 -15.61 -20.93 -12.69
CA TRP A 174 -14.73 -20.75 -11.52
C TRP A 174 -15.29 -21.48 -10.31
N GLN A 175 -14.40 -22.10 -9.56
CA GLN A 175 -14.71 -22.82 -8.33
C GLN A 175 -13.82 -22.37 -7.17
N GLY A 176 -14.24 -22.66 -5.96
CA GLY A 176 -13.54 -22.29 -4.74
C GLY A 176 -14.33 -21.26 -3.94
N GLN A 177 -13.93 -21.11 -2.70
CA GLN A 177 -14.60 -20.22 -1.77
C GLN A 177 -14.13 -18.78 -1.99
N VAL A 178 -15.07 -17.84 -2.06
CA VAL A 178 -14.79 -16.42 -1.99
C VAL A 178 -14.65 -16.04 -0.52
N ALA A 179 -13.43 -15.91 -0.05
CA ALA A 179 -13.19 -15.62 1.36
C ALA A 179 -11.87 -14.87 1.57
N LEU A 180 -11.88 -13.96 2.51
CA LEU A 180 -10.69 -13.30 3.04
C LEU A 180 -10.21 -14.00 4.31
N MET A 181 -8.91 -13.96 4.50
CA MET A 181 -8.28 -14.30 5.77
C MET A 181 -7.45 -13.11 6.25
N THR A 182 -7.57 -12.80 7.52
CA THR A 182 -6.69 -11.86 8.21
C THR A 182 -5.62 -12.66 8.94
N LEU A 183 -4.38 -12.20 8.84
CA LEU A 183 -3.27 -12.73 9.63
C LEU A 183 -2.77 -11.64 10.54
N LYS A 184 -2.77 -11.87 11.83
CA LYS A 184 -2.10 -11.00 12.80
C LYS A 184 -0.92 -11.75 13.39
N GLY A 185 0.23 -11.11 13.40
CA GLY A 185 1.42 -11.60 14.05
C GLY A 185 2.04 -10.52 14.92
N ASP A 186 2.75 -10.95 15.95
CA ASP A 186 3.46 -10.12 16.91
C ASP A 186 4.78 -10.79 17.25
N VAL A 187 5.80 -10.01 17.58
CA VAL A 187 7.09 -10.55 17.99
C VAL A 187 7.07 -10.86 19.48
N ASP A 188 7.03 -12.15 19.81
CA ASP A 188 7.01 -12.60 21.18
C ASP A 188 8.22 -12.10 21.99
N ASN A 189 7.95 -11.64 23.21
CA ASN A 189 8.96 -11.23 24.18
C ASN A 189 9.95 -10.16 23.68
N LEU A 190 9.53 -9.25 22.80
CA LEU A 190 10.38 -8.20 22.26
C LEU A 190 11.13 -7.42 23.35
N GLY A 191 10.45 -7.06 24.45
CA GLY A 191 11.06 -6.40 25.59
C GLY A 191 12.23 -7.20 26.20
N THR A 192 12.07 -8.51 26.33
CA THR A 192 13.12 -9.42 26.82
C THR A 192 14.28 -9.54 25.83
N ILE A 193 13.98 -9.58 24.52
CA ILE A 193 15.00 -9.60 23.48
C ILE A 193 15.88 -8.34 23.57
N PHE A 194 15.30 -7.16 23.75
CA PHE A 194 16.05 -5.93 23.88
C PHE A 194 16.83 -5.82 25.21
N GLN A 195 16.28 -6.35 26.31
CA GLN A 195 16.91 -6.26 27.63
C GLN A 195 17.98 -7.32 27.86
N GLN A 196 17.76 -8.53 27.38
CA GLN A 196 18.57 -9.71 27.73
C GLN A 196 19.13 -10.47 26.52
N GLY A 197 18.55 -10.27 25.34
CA GLY A 197 18.95 -10.97 24.11
C GLY A 197 20.30 -10.53 23.54
N LEU A 198 20.80 -9.39 23.96
CA LEU A 198 22.08 -8.85 23.49
C LEU A 198 23.19 -9.10 24.52
N GLN A 199 24.18 -9.86 24.13
CA GLN A 199 25.40 -9.99 24.93
C GLN A 199 26.12 -8.64 25.00
N SER A 200 26.33 -8.12 26.22
CA SER A 200 26.90 -6.79 26.47
C SER A 200 26.16 -5.70 25.66
N PRO A 201 24.93 -5.34 26.06
CA PRO A 201 24.10 -4.41 25.32
C PRO A 201 24.79 -3.02 25.26
N THR A 202 24.84 -2.46 24.07
CA THR A 202 25.26 -1.09 23.80
C THR A 202 24.18 -0.39 23.00
N PHE A 203 24.16 0.94 23.05
CA PHE A 203 23.22 1.71 22.24
C PHE A 203 23.31 1.36 20.73
N ALA A 204 24.54 1.16 20.24
CA ALA A 204 24.75 0.76 18.84
C ALA A 204 24.14 -0.61 18.51
N LYS A 205 24.28 -1.61 19.38
CA LYS A 205 23.69 -2.94 19.21
C LYS A 205 22.15 -2.88 19.26
N MET A 206 21.61 -2.14 20.21
CA MET A 206 20.16 -1.94 20.31
C MET A 206 19.60 -1.23 19.08
N ALA A 207 20.27 -0.18 18.61
CA ALA A 207 19.88 0.51 17.37
C ALA A 207 20.01 -0.38 16.13
N ALA A 208 21.00 -1.26 16.06
CA ALA A 208 21.16 -2.23 14.99
C ALA A 208 20.01 -3.24 14.98
N LEU A 209 19.66 -3.81 16.14
CA LEU A 209 18.54 -4.73 16.28
C LEU A 209 17.21 -4.07 15.86
N SER A 210 16.95 -2.86 16.36
CA SER A 210 15.76 -2.09 15.99
C SER A 210 15.68 -1.84 14.47
N ARG A 211 16.81 -1.51 13.82
CA ARG A 211 16.85 -1.35 12.35
C ARG A 211 16.59 -2.65 11.61
N GLN A 212 17.11 -3.79 12.10
CA GLN A 212 16.86 -5.09 11.48
C GLN A 212 15.39 -5.48 11.57
N MET A 213 14.76 -5.27 12.72
CA MET A 213 13.32 -5.50 12.89
C MET A 213 12.50 -4.59 11.98
N ASN A 214 12.82 -3.31 11.93
CA ASN A 214 12.14 -2.40 11.03
C ASN A 214 12.35 -2.80 9.56
N ALA A 215 13.53 -3.27 9.17
CA ALA A 215 13.79 -3.76 7.82
C ALA A 215 12.97 -5.01 7.49
N PHE A 216 12.75 -5.90 8.45
CA PHE A 216 11.87 -7.05 8.26
C PHE A 216 10.45 -6.61 7.90
N PHE A 217 9.85 -5.73 8.68
CA PHE A 217 8.48 -5.28 8.47
C PHE A 217 8.34 -4.30 7.30
N ALA A 218 9.30 -3.41 7.09
CA ALA A 218 9.20 -2.38 6.06
C ALA A 218 9.66 -2.81 4.67
N VAL A 219 10.52 -3.83 4.59
CA VAL A 219 11.12 -4.27 3.33
C VAL A 219 10.82 -5.73 3.04
N TYR A 220 11.22 -6.63 3.94
CA TYR A 220 11.13 -8.07 3.68
C TYR A 220 9.68 -8.53 3.52
N LEU A 221 8.79 -8.22 4.46
CA LEU A 221 7.40 -8.65 4.43
C LEU A 221 6.64 -8.10 3.20
N PRO A 222 6.69 -6.79 2.87
CA PRO A 222 6.08 -6.29 1.64
C PRO A 222 6.68 -6.89 0.37
N ALA A 223 7.99 -7.09 0.32
CA ALA A 223 8.65 -7.70 -0.84
C ALA A 223 8.27 -9.18 -0.99
N LEU A 224 8.16 -9.92 0.11
CA LEU A 224 7.67 -11.29 0.13
C LEU A 224 6.22 -11.36 -0.39
N CYS A 225 5.36 -10.46 0.06
CA CYS A 225 3.99 -10.37 -0.44
C CYS A 225 3.96 -10.05 -1.93
N ALA A 226 4.70 -9.05 -2.38
CA ALA A 226 4.75 -8.67 -3.79
C ALA A 226 5.21 -9.80 -4.71
N LYS A 227 6.16 -10.63 -4.25
CA LYS A 227 6.77 -11.70 -5.03
C LYS A 227 5.98 -13.01 -4.99
N ASP A 228 5.70 -13.50 -3.79
CA ASP A 228 5.20 -14.86 -3.58
C ASP A 228 3.71 -14.89 -3.21
N PHE A 229 3.15 -13.76 -2.75
CA PHE A 229 1.75 -13.62 -2.33
C PHE A 229 1.12 -12.33 -2.89
N PRO A 230 1.11 -12.13 -4.23
CA PRO A 230 0.79 -10.84 -4.86
C PRO A 230 -0.64 -10.34 -4.62
N ASN A 231 -1.50 -11.18 -4.06
CA ASN A 231 -2.87 -10.82 -3.71
C ASN A 231 -3.07 -10.60 -2.21
N THR A 232 -1.99 -10.49 -1.43
CA THR A 232 -2.06 -10.20 0.01
C THR A 232 -1.75 -8.73 0.26
N TYR A 233 -2.73 -8.01 0.81
CA TYR A 233 -2.60 -6.62 1.21
C TYR A 233 -1.96 -6.52 2.59
N THR A 234 -0.82 -5.86 2.70
CA THR A 234 -0.22 -5.54 4.00
C THR A 234 -0.85 -4.27 4.53
N VAL A 235 -1.94 -4.40 5.31
CA VAL A 235 -2.68 -3.26 5.88
C VAL A 235 -1.76 -2.45 6.78
N PHE A 236 -0.96 -3.17 7.56
CA PHE A 236 -0.04 -2.57 8.49
C PHE A 236 1.08 -3.56 8.82
N ALA A 237 2.29 -3.05 8.93
CA ALA A 237 3.44 -3.80 9.40
C ALA A 237 4.47 -2.83 9.98
N GLY A 238 4.89 -3.04 11.24
CA GLY A 238 5.90 -2.18 11.85
C GLY A 238 5.95 -2.29 13.36
N GLY A 239 7.05 -1.88 13.93
CA GLY A 239 7.30 -2.11 15.34
C GLY A 239 7.56 -3.58 15.61
N ASP A 240 6.61 -4.24 16.19
CA ASP A 240 6.62 -5.65 16.59
C ASP A 240 5.46 -6.45 16.01
N ASP A 241 4.48 -5.79 15.37
CA ASP A 241 3.31 -6.48 14.88
C ASP A 241 3.02 -6.19 13.39
N PHE A 242 2.20 -7.05 12.79
CA PHE A 242 1.78 -6.92 11.40
C PHE A 242 0.37 -7.48 11.19
N PHE A 243 -0.32 -6.93 10.19
CA PHE A 243 -1.70 -7.26 9.89
C PHE A 243 -1.95 -7.28 8.38
N PRO A 244 -1.65 -8.37 7.66
CA PRO A 244 -2.04 -8.56 6.28
C PRO A 244 -3.44 -9.16 6.15
N ILE A 245 -4.09 -8.84 5.02
CA ILE A 245 -5.34 -9.41 4.58
C ILE A 245 -5.13 -9.99 3.18
N GLY A 246 -5.56 -11.20 2.95
CA GLY A 246 -5.43 -11.83 1.64
C GLY A 246 -6.47 -12.93 1.38
N PRO A 247 -6.37 -13.60 0.23
CA PRO A 247 -7.19 -14.76 -0.07
C PRO A 247 -6.94 -15.85 0.98
N TRP A 248 -7.97 -16.59 1.33
CA TRP A 248 -7.92 -17.47 2.52
C TRP A 248 -6.81 -18.52 2.48
N ALA A 249 -6.65 -19.25 1.36
CA ALA A 249 -5.65 -20.32 1.25
C ALA A 249 -4.23 -19.75 1.07
N SER A 250 -4.08 -18.69 0.29
CA SER A 250 -2.79 -18.01 0.10
C SER A 250 -2.28 -17.39 1.39
N THR A 251 -3.18 -16.82 2.21
CA THR A 251 -2.81 -16.23 3.51
C THR A 251 -2.38 -17.29 4.53
N GLN A 252 -2.98 -18.50 4.50
CA GLN A 252 -2.49 -19.62 5.32
C GLN A 252 -1.05 -20.02 4.94
N LYS A 253 -0.74 -20.05 3.65
CA LYS A 253 0.63 -20.34 3.17
C LYS A 253 1.61 -19.26 3.60
N LEU A 254 1.19 -18.00 3.54
CA LEU A 254 1.98 -16.88 4.05
C LEU A 254 2.27 -17.04 5.55
N ALA A 255 1.25 -17.37 6.37
CA ALA A 255 1.44 -17.61 7.80
C ALA A 255 2.47 -18.71 8.07
N ALA A 256 2.36 -19.84 7.36
CA ALA A 256 3.32 -20.94 7.46
C ALA A 256 4.73 -20.55 6.99
N ARG A 257 4.86 -19.64 6.04
CA ARG A 257 6.14 -19.13 5.56
C ARG A 257 6.79 -18.21 6.59
N LEU A 258 6.00 -17.30 7.21
CA LEU A 258 6.49 -16.37 8.21
C LEU A 258 6.88 -17.06 9.52
N ALA A 259 6.19 -18.12 9.91
CA ALA A 259 6.53 -18.90 11.10
C ALA A 259 7.91 -19.62 10.99
N ARG A 260 8.51 -19.65 9.80
CA ARG A 260 9.83 -20.28 9.54
C ARG A 260 10.93 -19.27 9.21
N ALA A 261 10.57 -17.99 9.12
CA ALA A 261 11.49 -16.92 8.78
C ALA A 261 12.17 -16.32 10.02
#